data_81dd5638598011225bd78621e81f5ac8
#
_entry.id   81dd5638598011225bd78621e81f5ac8
#
_cell.length_a   1.000
_cell.length_b   1.000
_cell.length_c   1.000
_cell.angle_alpha   90.00
_cell.angle_beta   90.00
_cell.angle_gamma   90.00
#
_symmetry.space_group_name_H-M   'P 1'
#
loop_
_entity.id
_entity.type
_entity.pdbx_description
1 polymer ?
#
loop_
_entity_poly.entity_id
_entity_poly.type
_entity_poly.pdbx_seq_one_letter_code
_entity_poly.pdbx_strand_id
1 'polypeptide(L)'
;PLPYVSGHLFDMDIAGWADAFILSNQPKGAAERLEAAGTTLRKKAGLKDPAEQVGKFEVFFDDLKLARPIKFKGLPATNNALKNPLIFLGKCREEFGKVQRALSGGPLEFEAYLFWTPKVAPVEHQGSLIRIHGSSGTLFDPTFMRYQVSEQTRLRQITCEIFVREGLDSALNIDRESFNNAHPHSVYITKWLHSALRQLASAQKRLASEVRTEVRDESKSAAVSTIQGVATKVWQEEADDVGARPPAIELSRTGKKSEGAVEAYVFSRSAIVPERPRANTVKSRTRSAILEEKLKAIAQVLASFGLLDAVPKRKQEKLLKAIYEILDAPGE
;
A
#
# COMPACT_ATOMS: atom_id res chain seq x y z
N PRO A 1 -28.77 1.94 1.61
CA PRO A 1 -28.74 3.39 1.43
C PRO A 1 -28.70 4.04 2.80
N LEU A 2 -27.85 5.04 2.95
CA LEU A 2 -27.74 5.80 4.18
C LEU A 2 -28.76 6.94 4.16
N PRO A 3 -29.36 7.31 5.30
CA PRO A 3 -30.20 8.49 5.37
C PRO A 3 -29.47 9.73 4.86
N TYR A 4 -30.18 10.61 4.16
CA TYR A 4 -29.57 11.76 3.48
C TYR A 4 -28.73 12.65 4.41
N VAL A 5 -29.11 12.79 5.67
CA VAL A 5 -28.45 13.68 6.63
C VAL A 5 -27.47 12.95 7.56
N SER A 6 -27.69 11.69 7.89
CA SER A 6 -26.94 10.97 8.91
C SER A 6 -25.99 9.88 8.40
N GLY A 7 -25.94 9.68 7.08
CA GLY A 7 -25.14 8.63 6.50
C GLY A 7 -23.69 9.07 6.28
N HIS A 8 -22.80 8.57 7.09
CA HIS A 8 -21.37 8.81 6.96
C HIS A 8 -20.61 7.53 6.64
N LEU A 9 -19.41 7.68 6.06
CA LEU A 9 -18.45 6.58 5.95
C LEU A 9 -18.20 5.91 7.31
N PHE A 10 -18.21 6.70 8.38
CA PHE A 10 -18.03 6.20 9.74
C PHE A 10 -19.07 5.18 10.21
N ASP A 11 -20.29 5.22 9.66
CA ASP A 11 -21.41 4.37 10.06
C ASP A 11 -21.53 3.11 9.20
N MET A 12 -20.62 2.93 8.24
CA MET A 12 -20.55 1.70 7.46
C MET A 12 -19.99 0.54 8.29
N ASP A 13 -20.57 -0.63 8.07
CA ASP A 13 -20.06 -1.87 8.66
C ASP A 13 -18.66 -2.17 8.10
N ILE A 14 -17.72 -2.45 9.00
CA ILE A 14 -16.33 -2.80 8.66
C ILE A 14 -16.25 -4.16 7.95
N ALA A 15 -17.20 -5.06 8.16
CA ALA A 15 -17.19 -6.39 7.55
C ALA A 15 -17.05 -6.37 6.02
N GLY A 16 -17.48 -5.29 5.35
CA GLY A 16 -17.27 -5.09 3.91
C GLY A 16 -15.90 -4.51 3.53
N TRP A 17 -15.00 -4.28 4.50
CA TRP A 17 -13.75 -3.54 4.38
C TRP A 17 -12.56 -4.32 4.94
N ALA A 18 -12.65 -5.64 4.96
CA ALA A 18 -11.62 -6.53 5.55
C ALA A 18 -10.20 -6.21 5.08
N ASP A 19 -10.07 -5.65 3.88
CA ASP A 19 -8.78 -5.32 3.27
C ASP A 19 -8.44 -3.81 3.32
N ALA A 20 -9.22 -2.99 4.02
CA ALA A 20 -8.91 -1.58 4.21
C ALA A 20 -7.91 -1.37 5.36
N PHE A 21 -7.12 -0.30 5.27
CA PHE A 21 -6.17 0.08 6.31
C PHE A 21 -6.67 1.32 7.03
N ILE A 22 -6.58 1.33 8.36
CA ILE A 22 -6.86 2.52 9.17
C ILE A 22 -5.55 3.15 9.60
N LEU A 23 -5.47 4.47 9.43
CA LEU A 23 -4.43 5.31 10.00
C LEU A 23 -5.07 6.13 11.12
N SER A 24 -4.51 6.09 12.32
CA SER A 24 -4.94 6.99 13.38
C SER A 24 -4.20 8.33 13.30
N ASN A 25 -4.82 9.40 13.82
CA ASN A 25 -4.20 10.74 13.89
C ASN A 25 -3.01 10.83 14.86
N GLN A 26 -2.51 9.73 15.36
CA GLN A 26 -1.34 9.75 16.24
C GLN A 26 -0.06 9.86 15.43
N PRO A 27 0.92 10.69 15.84
CA PRO A 27 2.17 10.94 15.10
C PRO A 27 2.99 9.68 14.79
N LYS A 28 2.76 8.60 15.52
CA LYS A 28 3.39 7.29 15.36
C LYS A 28 2.42 6.20 14.90
N GLY A 29 1.21 6.57 14.45
CA GLY A 29 0.20 5.62 14.02
C GLY A 29 0.68 4.82 12.82
N ALA A 30 0.92 3.53 13.02
CA ALA A 30 1.07 2.58 11.94
C ALA A 30 -0.28 2.40 11.22
N ALA A 31 -0.25 2.11 9.93
CA ALA A 31 -1.45 1.66 9.25
C ALA A 31 -1.82 0.28 9.80
N GLU A 32 -3.02 0.16 10.34
CA GLU A 32 -3.56 -1.10 10.84
C GLU A 32 -4.49 -1.70 9.78
N ARG A 33 -4.39 -3.00 9.57
CA ARG A 33 -5.34 -3.71 8.73
C ARG A 33 -6.67 -3.84 9.48
N LEU A 34 -7.77 -3.46 8.83
CA LEU A 34 -9.11 -3.65 9.38
C LEU A 34 -9.47 -5.13 9.30
N GLU A 35 -9.47 -5.79 10.43
CA GLU A 35 -10.08 -7.10 10.55
C GLU A 35 -11.59 -6.94 10.70
N ALA A 36 -12.33 -7.78 10.00
CA ALA A 36 -13.79 -7.79 10.00
C ALA A 36 -14.31 -8.14 11.40
N ALA A 37 -14.70 -7.15 12.17
CA ALA A 37 -15.07 -7.33 13.57
C ALA A 37 -16.56 -7.00 13.87
N GLY A 38 -17.42 -6.90 12.87
CA GLY A 38 -18.84 -6.59 13.10
C GLY A 38 -19.09 -5.25 13.80
N THR A 39 -18.20 -4.30 13.63
CA THR A 39 -18.28 -2.96 14.22
C THR A 39 -18.18 -1.89 13.15
N THR A 40 -18.63 -0.68 13.43
CA THR A 40 -18.51 0.46 12.53
C THR A 40 -17.17 1.19 12.71
N LEU A 41 -16.75 1.93 11.67
CA LEU A 41 -15.57 2.81 11.78
C LEU A 41 -15.70 3.80 12.92
N ARG A 42 -16.91 4.31 13.17
CA ARG A 42 -17.21 5.22 14.28
C ARG A 42 -16.85 4.63 15.63
N LYS A 43 -17.31 3.42 15.90
CA LYS A 43 -16.99 2.72 17.17
C LYS A 43 -15.50 2.42 17.28
N LYS A 44 -14.89 1.93 16.21
CA LYS A 44 -13.45 1.63 16.20
C LYS A 44 -12.58 2.87 16.45
N ALA A 45 -12.98 4.02 15.91
CA ALA A 45 -12.24 5.28 16.07
C ALA A 45 -12.63 6.05 17.34
N GLY A 46 -13.64 5.61 18.10
CA GLY A 46 -14.13 6.31 19.28
C GLY A 46 -14.71 7.69 18.95
N LEU A 47 -15.39 7.81 17.80
CA LEU A 47 -16.02 9.05 17.36
C LEU A 47 -17.40 9.21 18.01
N LYS A 48 -17.84 10.48 18.19
CA LYS A 48 -19.16 10.78 18.74
C LYS A 48 -20.28 10.37 17.80
N ASP A 49 -21.43 9.99 18.35
CA ASP A 49 -22.62 9.69 17.55
C ASP A 49 -23.23 10.99 17.00
N PRO A 50 -23.45 11.11 15.68
CA PRO A 50 -24.10 12.28 15.11
C PRO A 50 -25.58 12.40 15.50
N ALA A 51 -26.23 11.31 15.88
CA ALA A 51 -27.65 11.28 16.26
C ALA A 51 -27.94 12.13 17.53
N GLU A 52 -26.94 12.41 18.36
CA GLU A 52 -27.08 13.31 19.51
C GLU A 52 -27.17 14.79 19.11
N GLN A 53 -26.82 15.16 17.88
CA GLN A 53 -26.75 16.56 17.45
C GLN A 53 -27.80 16.96 16.38
N VAL A 54 -28.26 16.02 15.59
CA VAL A 54 -29.21 16.29 14.50
C VAL A 54 -30.34 15.29 14.59
N GLY A 55 -31.58 15.78 14.78
CA GLY A 55 -32.75 14.93 14.73
C GLY A 55 -32.83 14.12 13.44
N LYS A 56 -33.50 12.98 13.47
CA LYS A 56 -33.73 12.16 12.27
C LYS A 56 -34.45 12.98 11.23
N PHE A 57 -33.83 13.23 10.13
CA PHE A 57 -34.36 13.98 8.99
C PHE A 57 -34.37 13.09 7.75
N GLU A 58 -35.51 12.91 7.15
CA GLU A 58 -35.69 12.13 5.94
C GLU A 58 -36.32 13.01 4.86
N VAL A 59 -35.80 12.89 3.65
CA VAL A 59 -36.28 13.62 2.49
C VAL A 59 -36.86 12.62 1.51
N PHE A 60 -38.07 12.93 1.05
CA PHE A 60 -38.76 12.15 0.03
C PHE A 60 -38.99 13.04 -1.20
N PHE A 61 -38.82 12.46 -2.37
CA PHE A 61 -39.26 13.03 -3.63
C PHE A 61 -40.31 12.09 -4.18
N ASP A 62 -41.54 12.56 -4.24
CA ASP A 62 -42.73 11.72 -4.32
C ASP A 62 -42.66 10.66 -3.22
N ASP A 63 -42.87 9.40 -3.51
CA ASP A 63 -42.77 8.32 -2.53
C ASP A 63 -41.31 7.72 -2.40
N LEU A 64 -40.36 8.32 -3.12
CA LEU A 64 -39.00 7.85 -3.11
C LEU A 64 -38.19 8.51 -2.00
N LYS A 65 -37.76 7.73 -1.00
CA LYS A 65 -36.81 8.20 0.01
C LYS A 65 -35.46 8.49 -0.58
N LEU A 66 -35.04 9.75 -0.50
CA LEU A 66 -33.70 10.14 -0.98
C LEU A 66 -32.64 9.62 -0.02
N ALA A 67 -31.64 8.99 -0.61
CA ALA A 67 -30.48 8.48 0.09
C ALA A 67 -29.19 9.03 -0.52
N ARG A 68 -28.20 9.21 0.35
CA ARG A 68 -26.88 9.65 -0.09
C ARG A 68 -26.20 8.52 -0.88
N PRO A 69 -25.78 8.74 -2.11
CA PRO A 69 -25.08 7.70 -2.89
C PRO A 69 -23.64 7.57 -2.39
N ILE A 70 -23.42 6.78 -1.35
CA ILE A 70 -22.07 6.39 -0.94
C ILE A 70 -21.76 5.06 -1.59
N LYS A 71 -20.90 5.07 -2.60
CA LYS A 71 -20.48 3.88 -3.33
C LYS A 71 -19.01 3.58 -3.02
N PHE A 72 -18.80 2.88 -1.93
CA PHE A 72 -17.46 2.36 -1.61
C PHE A 72 -17.32 0.85 -1.87
N LYS A 73 -18.43 0.15 -2.16
CA LYS A 73 -18.40 -1.24 -2.63
C LYS A 73 -18.19 -1.29 -4.14
N GLY A 74 -17.42 -2.26 -4.60
CA GLY A 74 -17.18 -2.46 -6.03
C GLY A 74 -16.31 -1.37 -6.64
N LEU A 75 -15.24 -0.97 -5.96
CA LEU A 75 -14.24 -0.06 -6.51
C LEU A 75 -13.70 -0.58 -7.84
N PRO A 76 -13.49 0.30 -8.84
CA PRO A 76 -12.99 -0.12 -10.14
C PRO A 76 -11.64 -0.81 -10.03
N ALA A 77 -11.45 -1.89 -10.79
CA ALA A 77 -10.14 -2.52 -10.93
C ALA A 77 -9.13 -1.54 -11.53
N THR A 78 -7.93 -1.52 -10.99
CA THR A 78 -6.84 -0.64 -11.45
C THR A 78 -5.53 -1.41 -11.50
N ASN A 79 -4.55 -0.86 -12.21
CA ASN A 79 -3.18 -1.40 -12.27
C ASN A 79 -2.29 -0.93 -11.11
N ASN A 80 -2.85 -0.23 -10.11
CA ASN A 80 -2.09 0.16 -8.93
C ASN A 80 -1.64 -1.07 -8.13
N ALA A 81 -0.45 -1.03 -7.57
CA ALA A 81 0.07 -2.11 -6.73
C ALA A 81 -0.82 -2.31 -5.49
N LEU A 82 -1.18 -1.22 -4.83
CA LEU A 82 -2.12 -1.24 -3.72
C LEU A 82 -3.55 -1.25 -4.28
N LYS A 83 -4.26 -2.35 -4.04
CA LYS A 83 -5.66 -2.55 -4.48
C LYS A 83 -6.67 -2.08 -3.44
N ASN A 84 -6.31 -2.18 -2.18
CA ASN A 84 -7.16 -1.93 -1.04
C ASN A 84 -7.19 -0.45 -0.68
N PRO A 85 -8.33 0.11 -0.28
CA PRO A 85 -8.43 1.49 0.14
C PRO A 85 -7.65 1.75 1.42
N LEU A 86 -7.21 3.01 1.60
CA LEU A 86 -6.64 3.51 2.83
C LEU A 86 -7.60 4.50 3.45
N ILE A 87 -7.82 4.36 4.75
CA ILE A 87 -8.66 5.28 5.50
C ILE A 87 -7.81 5.93 6.59
N PHE A 88 -7.77 7.25 6.57
CA PHE A 88 -7.22 8.05 7.66
C PHE A 88 -8.36 8.65 8.44
N LEU A 89 -8.43 8.35 9.72
CA LEU A 89 -9.43 8.90 10.65
C LEU A 89 -8.76 9.87 11.58
N GLY A 90 -9.39 11.01 11.82
CA GLY A 90 -8.91 12.01 12.75
C GLY A 90 -10.05 12.64 13.54
N LYS A 91 -9.75 12.97 14.79
CA LYS A 91 -10.56 13.86 15.62
C LYS A 91 -9.65 14.87 16.26
N CYS A 92 -10.13 16.09 16.40
CA CYS A 92 -9.38 17.18 16.97
C CYS A 92 -10.28 18.05 17.83
N ARG A 93 -9.75 18.45 18.97
CA ARG A 93 -10.30 19.53 19.80
C ARG A 93 -9.16 20.45 20.14
N GLU A 94 -9.28 21.71 19.75
CA GLU A 94 -8.28 22.74 19.97
C GLU A 94 -8.87 23.90 20.76
N GLU A 95 -8.19 24.27 21.83
CA GLU A 95 -8.51 25.44 22.63
C GLU A 95 -7.46 26.55 22.37
N PHE A 96 -7.90 27.61 21.75
CA PHE A 96 -7.00 28.69 21.37
C PHE A 96 -6.58 29.53 22.58
N GLY A 97 -5.33 30.01 22.58
CA GLY A 97 -4.84 30.94 23.61
C GLY A 97 -5.60 32.27 23.62
N LYS A 98 -5.51 33.03 24.69
CA LYS A 98 -6.33 34.23 24.96
C LYS A 98 -6.47 35.19 23.77
N VAL A 99 -5.40 35.51 23.08
CA VAL A 99 -5.41 36.41 21.91
C VAL A 99 -6.16 35.79 20.73
N GLN A 100 -5.86 34.54 20.41
CA GLN A 100 -6.52 33.82 19.32
C GLN A 100 -7.97 33.50 19.63
N ARG A 101 -8.31 33.28 20.88
CA ARG A 101 -9.68 33.01 21.35
C ARG A 101 -10.60 34.22 21.12
N ALA A 102 -10.10 35.43 21.32
CA ALA A 102 -10.86 36.65 21.02
C ALA A 102 -11.17 36.79 19.52
N LEU A 103 -10.30 36.27 18.65
CA LEU A 103 -10.47 36.30 17.20
C LEU A 103 -11.25 35.09 16.67
N SER A 104 -11.16 33.94 17.35
CA SER A 104 -11.80 32.70 16.89
C SER A 104 -13.24 32.52 17.39
N GLY A 105 -13.63 33.23 18.43
CA GLY A 105 -14.97 33.09 19.02
C GLY A 105 -15.17 31.85 19.89
N GLY A 106 -14.12 31.01 20.09
CA GLY A 106 -14.22 29.83 20.93
C GLY A 106 -13.30 28.69 20.50
N PRO A 107 -13.50 27.47 21.06
CA PRO A 107 -12.76 26.30 20.66
C PRO A 107 -13.17 25.78 19.28
N LEU A 108 -12.37 24.88 18.74
CA LEU A 108 -12.64 24.17 17.50
C LEU A 108 -12.65 22.67 17.79
N GLU A 109 -13.76 22.00 17.49
CA GLU A 109 -13.86 20.54 17.56
C GLU A 109 -14.35 19.99 16.23
N PHE A 110 -13.64 19.00 15.67
CA PHE A 110 -14.04 18.33 14.44
C PHE A 110 -13.60 16.87 14.39
N GLU A 111 -14.30 16.11 13.58
CA GLU A 111 -13.96 14.76 13.18
C GLU A 111 -13.79 14.73 11.67
N ALA A 112 -12.87 13.90 11.16
CA ALA A 112 -12.61 13.85 9.74
C ALA A 112 -12.19 12.47 9.28
N TYR A 113 -12.40 12.19 8.00
CA TYR A 113 -11.77 11.09 7.32
C TYR A 113 -11.13 11.56 6.01
N LEU A 114 -10.03 10.90 5.65
CA LEU A 114 -9.48 10.93 4.31
C LEU A 114 -9.53 9.49 3.79
N PHE A 115 -10.17 9.31 2.65
CA PHE A 115 -10.37 8.03 2.02
C PHE A 115 -9.61 7.99 0.71
N TRP A 116 -8.53 7.23 0.67
CA TRP A 116 -7.76 7.00 -0.53
C TRP A 116 -8.23 5.73 -1.21
N THR A 117 -8.47 5.82 -2.52
CA THR A 117 -8.73 4.67 -3.39
C THR A 117 -7.91 4.80 -4.67
N PRO A 118 -7.59 3.68 -5.34
CA PRO A 118 -6.93 3.73 -6.64
C PRO A 118 -7.68 4.58 -7.67
N LYS A 119 -9.01 4.66 -7.56
CA LYS A 119 -9.88 5.48 -8.39
C LYS A 119 -11.09 5.91 -7.59
N VAL A 120 -11.28 7.20 -7.40
CA VAL A 120 -12.50 7.76 -6.78
C VAL A 120 -13.66 7.70 -7.76
N ALA A 121 -14.78 7.19 -7.32
CA ALA A 121 -16.03 7.16 -8.07
C ALA A 121 -17.22 7.43 -7.11
N PRO A 122 -18.08 8.42 -7.38
CA PRO A 122 -18.04 9.33 -8.53
C PRO A 122 -16.92 10.38 -8.44
N VAL A 123 -16.54 10.97 -9.58
CA VAL A 123 -15.41 11.92 -9.70
C VAL A 123 -15.64 13.19 -8.88
N GLU A 124 -16.89 13.57 -8.70
CA GLU A 124 -17.32 14.74 -7.93
C GLU A 124 -16.94 14.65 -6.44
N HIS A 125 -16.62 13.45 -5.95
CA HIS A 125 -16.15 13.24 -4.58
C HIS A 125 -14.62 13.38 -4.43
N GLN A 126 -13.91 13.74 -5.48
CA GLN A 126 -12.48 14.08 -5.40
C GLN A 126 -12.30 15.42 -4.72
N GLY A 127 -11.63 15.45 -3.58
CA GLY A 127 -11.40 16.71 -2.89
C GLY A 127 -11.70 16.64 -1.39
N SER A 128 -11.71 17.82 -0.77
CA SER A 128 -12.08 18.00 0.63
C SER A 128 -13.41 18.76 0.75
N LEU A 129 -14.24 18.31 1.66
CA LEU A 129 -15.52 18.92 1.97
C LEU A 129 -15.60 19.21 3.47
N ILE A 130 -15.95 20.44 3.84
CA ILE A 130 -16.19 20.81 5.22
C ILE A 130 -17.69 20.87 5.48
N ARG A 131 -18.12 20.23 6.55
CA ARG A 131 -19.50 20.23 7.02
C ARG A 131 -19.57 20.89 8.38
N ILE A 132 -20.42 21.89 8.50
CA ILE A 132 -20.75 22.56 9.75
C ILE A 132 -22.18 22.17 10.12
N HIS A 133 -22.37 21.67 11.34
CA HIS A 133 -23.68 21.16 11.78
C HIS A 133 -24.34 20.16 10.78
N GLY A 134 -23.51 19.32 10.15
CA GLY A 134 -23.97 18.33 9.17
C GLY A 134 -24.22 18.85 7.75
N SER A 135 -24.18 20.16 7.53
CA SER A 135 -24.40 20.79 6.24
C SER A 135 -23.11 21.26 5.59
N SER A 136 -23.07 21.33 4.27
CA SER A 136 -21.98 21.97 3.51
C SER A 136 -22.57 23.01 2.57
N GLY A 137 -21.97 24.20 2.54
CA GLY A 137 -22.33 25.25 1.58
C GLY A 137 -21.62 25.10 0.24
N THR A 138 -20.64 24.20 0.13
CA THR A 138 -19.75 24.05 -1.03
C THR A 138 -19.75 22.64 -1.57
N LEU A 139 -19.19 22.46 -2.76
CA LEU A 139 -18.82 21.17 -3.33
C LEU A 139 -17.45 20.72 -2.78
N PHE A 140 -17.03 19.52 -3.15
CA PHE A 140 -15.68 19.05 -2.84
C PHE A 140 -14.63 19.94 -3.47
N ASP A 141 -13.73 20.49 -2.65
CA ASP A 141 -12.59 21.28 -3.10
C ASP A 141 -11.45 20.35 -3.57
N PRO A 142 -11.19 20.26 -4.88
CA PRO A 142 -10.12 19.39 -5.41
C PRO A 142 -8.72 19.91 -5.09
N THR A 143 -8.60 21.16 -4.59
CA THR A 143 -7.32 21.75 -4.19
C THR A 143 -6.92 21.41 -2.76
N PHE A 144 -7.82 20.80 -1.97
CA PHE A 144 -7.60 20.50 -0.56
C PHE A 144 -7.11 21.72 0.23
N MET A 145 -7.84 22.80 0.15
CA MET A 145 -7.49 24.09 0.76
C MET A 145 -6.11 24.58 0.30
N ARG A 146 -5.87 24.56 -1.00
CA ARG A 146 -4.63 24.99 -1.66
C ARG A 146 -3.39 24.19 -1.22
N TYR A 147 -3.56 22.88 -1.03
CA TYR A 147 -2.44 22.00 -0.73
C TYR A 147 -1.47 21.91 -1.90
N GLN A 148 -0.24 22.37 -1.68
CA GLN A 148 0.81 22.36 -2.70
C GLN A 148 1.52 21.01 -2.71
N VAL A 149 1.37 20.26 -3.80
CA VAL A 149 2.03 18.97 -4.02
C VAL A 149 2.61 18.90 -5.41
N SER A 150 3.77 18.31 -5.55
CA SER A 150 4.39 18.00 -6.84
C SER A 150 3.60 16.95 -7.65
N GLU A 151 2.80 16.11 -6.99
CA GLU A 151 2.06 15.01 -7.60
C GLU A 151 0.54 15.19 -7.46
N GLN A 152 -0.05 16.10 -8.23
CA GLN A 152 -1.50 16.36 -8.21
C GLN A 152 -2.37 15.15 -8.54
N THR A 153 -1.84 14.20 -9.30
CA THR A 153 -2.55 12.96 -9.63
C THR A 153 -2.94 12.14 -8.41
N ARG A 154 -2.19 12.25 -7.31
CA ARG A 154 -2.51 11.56 -6.05
C ARG A 154 -3.69 12.16 -5.32
N LEU A 155 -3.87 13.47 -5.42
CA LEU A 155 -5.01 14.15 -4.81
C LEU A 155 -6.33 13.69 -5.43
N ARG A 156 -6.33 13.36 -6.72
CA ARG A 156 -7.51 12.81 -7.42
C ARG A 156 -7.94 11.42 -6.93
N GLN A 157 -7.14 10.80 -6.09
CA GLN A 157 -7.42 9.50 -5.47
C GLN A 157 -7.95 9.62 -4.05
N ILE A 158 -8.22 10.84 -3.57
CA ILE A 158 -8.60 11.09 -2.18
C ILE A 158 -9.96 11.79 -2.12
N THR A 159 -10.81 11.26 -1.25
CA THR A 159 -12.04 11.91 -0.76
C THR A 159 -11.83 12.25 0.71
N CYS A 160 -12.12 13.48 1.09
CA CYS A 160 -12.03 13.93 2.48
C CYS A 160 -13.31 14.62 2.89
N GLU A 161 -13.87 14.26 4.05
CA GLU A 161 -14.91 15.05 4.69
C GLU A 161 -14.47 15.40 6.12
N ILE A 162 -14.66 16.66 6.48
CA ILE A 162 -14.37 17.22 7.81
C ILE A 162 -15.70 17.66 8.42
N PHE A 163 -16.06 17.06 9.54
CA PHE A 163 -17.31 17.32 10.25
C PHE A 163 -17.01 18.17 11.47
N VAL A 164 -17.29 19.47 11.37
CA VAL A 164 -17.10 20.42 12.46
C VAL A 164 -18.25 20.27 13.44
N ARG A 165 -17.90 20.00 14.70
CA ARG A 165 -18.82 19.83 15.82
C ARG A 165 -18.99 21.12 16.61
N GLU A 166 -17.93 21.90 16.76
CA GLU A 166 -17.90 23.14 17.48
C GLU A 166 -16.95 24.11 16.77
N GLY A 167 -17.35 25.35 16.64
CA GLY A 167 -16.56 26.42 16.00
C GLY A 167 -16.74 26.47 14.49
N LEU A 168 -15.91 27.28 13.84
CA LEU A 168 -15.87 27.60 12.41
C LEU A 168 -17.01 28.50 11.90
N ASP A 169 -18.11 28.66 12.62
CA ASP A 169 -19.22 29.52 12.19
C ASP A 169 -18.78 30.98 11.95
N SER A 170 -17.92 31.49 12.82
CA SER A 170 -17.35 32.84 12.70
C SER A 170 -16.34 33.01 11.55
N ALA A 171 -15.88 31.89 10.97
CA ALA A 171 -15.01 31.90 9.80
C ALA A 171 -15.77 31.87 8.48
N LEU A 172 -17.09 31.57 8.51
CA LEU A 172 -17.92 31.59 7.31
C LEU A 172 -18.09 33.02 6.79
N ASN A 173 -17.92 33.20 5.51
CA ASN A 173 -18.32 34.43 4.84
C ASN A 173 -19.84 34.54 4.73
N ILE A 174 -20.35 35.74 4.42
CA ILE A 174 -21.78 36.01 4.33
C ILE A 174 -22.49 35.13 3.30
N ASP A 175 -21.81 34.77 2.23
CA ASP A 175 -22.27 33.88 1.17
C ASP A 175 -22.45 32.42 1.63
N ARG A 176 -21.86 32.04 2.76
CA ARG A 176 -21.77 30.68 3.28
C ARG A 176 -21.11 29.67 2.34
N GLU A 177 -20.53 30.11 1.25
CA GLU A 177 -19.85 29.29 0.25
C GLU A 177 -18.35 29.27 0.44
N SER A 178 -17.80 30.18 1.24
CA SER A 178 -16.37 30.35 1.43
C SER A 178 -16.02 30.64 2.90
N PHE A 179 -14.74 30.40 3.22
CA PHE A 179 -14.20 30.66 4.55
C PHE A 179 -13.19 31.80 4.51
N ASN A 180 -13.18 32.59 5.56
CA ASN A 180 -12.09 33.52 5.79
C ASN A 180 -10.79 32.74 6.09
N ASN A 181 -9.89 32.74 5.14
CA ASN A 181 -8.62 32.00 5.24
C ASN A 181 -7.67 32.52 6.34
N ALA A 182 -7.87 33.73 6.82
CA ALA A 182 -7.11 34.31 7.93
C ALA A 182 -7.69 33.96 9.31
N HIS A 183 -8.89 33.39 9.37
CA HIS A 183 -9.54 33.01 10.63
C HIS A 183 -8.79 31.87 11.31
N PRO A 184 -8.54 31.93 12.65
CA PRO A 184 -7.75 30.92 13.36
C PRO A 184 -8.24 29.49 13.15
N HIS A 185 -9.56 29.24 13.14
CA HIS A 185 -10.16 27.94 12.89
C HIS A 185 -9.84 27.43 11.47
N SER A 186 -9.97 28.29 10.46
CA SER A 186 -9.69 27.97 9.07
C SER A 186 -8.21 27.62 8.87
N VAL A 187 -7.32 28.41 9.45
CA VAL A 187 -5.86 28.17 9.44
C VAL A 187 -5.54 26.84 10.10
N TYR A 188 -6.18 26.52 11.23
CA TYR A 188 -5.94 25.27 11.95
C TYR A 188 -6.38 24.05 11.15
N ILE A 189 -7.61 24.05 10.62
CA ILE A 189 -8.13 22.97 9.76
C ILE A 189 -7.23 22.77 8.54
N THR A 190 -6.80 23.84 7.90
CA THR A 190 -5.89 23.78 6.75
C THR A 190 -4.57 23.08 7.11
N LYS A 191 -3.93 23.48 8.20
CA LYS A 191 -2.68 22.87 8.67
C LYS A 191 -2.87 21.39 9.02
N TRP A 192 -3.95 21.07 9.71
CA TRP A 192 -4.30 19.70 10.06
C TRP A 192 -4.51 18.84 8.80
N LEU A 193 -5.33 19.32 7.86
CA LEU A 193 -5.60 18.62 6.60
C LEU A 193 -4.32 18.36 5.81
N HIS A 194 -3.47 19.39 5.67
CA HIS A 194 -2.18 19.25 4.96
C HIS A 194 -1.23 18.25 5.65
N SER A 195 -1.26 18.19 6.99
CA SER A 195 -0.50 17.19 7.74
C SER A 195 -1.05 15.77 7.53
N ALA A 196 -2.37 15.62 7.59
CA ALA A 196 -3.05 14.34 7.35
C ALA A 196 -2.79 13.81 5.93
N LEU A 197 -2.85 14.68 4.92
CA LEU A 197 -2.52 14.33 3.54
C LEU A 197 -1.08 13.82 3.38
N ARG A 198 -0.11 14.48 4.03
CA ARG A 198 1.30 14.01 4.02
C ARG A 198 1.45 12.64 4.65
N GLN A 199 0.78 12.40 5.78
CA GLN A 199 0.81 11.10 6.46
C GLN A 199 0.17 10.01 5.60
N LEU A 200 -0.99 10.27 5.03
CA LEU A 200 -1.69 9.35 4.13
C LEU A 200 -0.84 9.02 2.90
N ALA A 201 -0.24 10.03 2.25
CA ALA A 201 0.63 9.83 1.10
C ALA A 201 1.89 9.02 1.45
N SER A 202 2.48 9.26 2.61
CA SER A 202 3.65 8.50 3.09
C SER A 202 3.30 7.04 3.37
N ALA A 203 2.17 6.79 4.02
CA ALA A 203 1.66 5.45 4.28
C ALA A 203 1.33 4.70 2.98
N GLN A 204 0.67 5.37 2.04
CA GLN A 204 0.36 4.81 0.72
C GLN A 204 1.63 4.40 -0.05
N LYS A 205 2.67 5.24 -0.03
CA LYS A 205 3.96 4.92 -0.66
C LYS A 205 4.61 3.69 -0.02
N ARG A 206 4.64 3.64 1.31
CA ARG A 206 5.23 2.53 2.05
C ARG A 206 4.49 1.22 1.75
N LEU A 207 3.18 1.19 1.94
CA LEU A 207 2.36 -0.01 1.71
C LEU A 207 2.43 -0.47 0.24
N ALA A 208 2.39 0.44 -0.72
CA ALA A 208 2.56 0.08 -2.13
C ALA A 208 3.96 -0.50 -2.42
N SER A 209 4.99 -0.07 -1.70
CA SER A 209 6.34 -0.65 -1.81
C SER A 209 6.40 -2.04 -1.19
N GLU A 210 5.78 -2.24 -0.02
CA GLU A 210 5.69 -3.53 0.66
C GLU A 210 4.98 -4.56 -0.22
N VAL A 211 3.79 -4.25 -0.74
CA VAL A 211 3.03 -5.14 -1.65
C VAL A 211 3.85 -5.49 -2.91
N ARG A 212 4.55 -4.51 -3.52
CA ARG A 212 5.41 -4.80 -4.68
C ARG A 212 6.57 -5.72 -4.32
N THR A 213 7.09 -5.62 -3.11
CA THR A 213 8.18 -6.47 -2.63
C THR A 213 7.68 -7.88 -2.40
N GLU A 214 6.54 -8.03 -1.71
CA GLU A 214 5.90 -9.33 -1.47
C GLU A 214 5.59 -10.07 -2.76
N VAL A 215 4.88 -9.44 -3.71
CA VAL A 215 4.55 -10.04 -5.01
C VAL A 215 5.81 -10.47 -5.78
N ARG A 216 6.88 -9.68 -5.69
CA ARG A 216 8.14 -10.03 -6.34
C ARG A 216 8.83 -11.20 -5.66
N ASP A 217 8.84 -11.23 -4.33
CA ASP A 217 9.48 -12.29 -3.56
C ASP A 217 8.71 -13.61 -3.70
N GLU A 218 7.38 -13.57 -3.74
CA GLU A 218 6.52 -14.70 -4.09
C GLU A 218 6.81 -15.23 -5.51
N SER A 219 6.87 -14.33 -6.50
CA SER A 219 7.19 -14.70 -7.89
C SER A 219 8.58 -15.32 -8.01
N LYS A 220 9.56 -14.78 -7.26
CA LYS A 220 10.92 -15.34 -7.20
C LYS A 220 10.90 -16.73 -6.55
N SER A 221 10.23 -16.87 -5.41
CA SER A 221 10.13 -18.14 -4.68
C SER A 221 9.45 -19.22 -5.54
N ALA A 222 8.35 -18.90 -6.22
CA ALA A 222 7.68 -19.79 -7.14
C ALA A 222 8.58 -20.23 -8.30
N ALA A 223 9.32 -19.28 -8.90
CA ALA A 223 10.26 -19.59 -9.97
C ALA A 223 11.40 -20.51 -9.49
N VAL A 224 11.97 -20.24 -8.32
CA VAL A 224 13.03 -21.06 -7.72
C VAL A 224 12.50 -22.47 -7.40
N SER A 225 11.30 -22.58 -6.79
CA SER A 225 10.67 -23.87 -6.49
C SER A 225 10.45 -24.71 -7.76
N THR A 226 9.96 -24.10 -8.84
CA THR A 226 9.78 -24.77 -10.12
C THR A 226 11.11 -25.27 -10.69
N ILE A 227 12.16 -24.44 -10.67
CA ILE A 227 13.49 -24.79 -11.16
C ILE A 227 14.08 -25.97 -10.37
N GLN A 228 14.01 -25.90 -9.05
CA GLN A 228 14.49 -26.96 -8.17
C GLN A 228 13.69 -28.25 -8.32
N GLY A 229 12.39 -28.15 -8.51
CA GLY A 229 11.50 -29.29 -8.77
C GLY A 229 11.92 -30.08 -10.03
N VAL A 230 12.26 -29.37 -11.11
CA VAL A 230 12.75 -30.01 -12.34
C VAL A 230 14.11 -30.72 -12.08
N ALA A 231 15.05 -30.06 -11.44
CA ALA A 231 16.35 -30.68 -11.12
C ALA A 231 16.24 -31.90 -10.22
N THR A 232 15.37 -31.84 -9.22
CA THR A 232 15.11 -32.96 -8.31
C THR A 232 14.45 -34.13 -9.03
N LYS A 233 13.51 -33.85 -9.92
CA LYS A 233 12.83 -34.91 -10.72
C LYS A 233 13.82 -35.65 -11.61
N VAL A 234 14.66 -34.95 -12.36
CA VAL A 234 15.69 -35.56 -13.20
C VAL A 234 16.69 -36.37 -12.36
N TRP A 235 17.10 -35.85 -11.22
CA TRP A 235 17.98 -36.57 -10.32
C TRP A 235 17.36 -37.90 -9.82
N GLN A 236 16.10 -37.86 -9.44
CA GLN A 236 15.36 -39.08 -8.96
C GLN A 236 15.15 -40.11 -10.06
N GLU A 237 14.89 -39.65 -11.28
CA GLU A 237 14.76 -40.52 -12.45
C GLU A 237 16.09 -41.24 -12.78
N GLU A 238 17.22 -40.54 -12.73
CA GLU A 238 18.54 -41.12 -13.01
C GLU A 238 19.06 -41.99 -11.87
N ALA A 239 18.73 -41.64 -10.61
CA ALA A 239 19.15 -42.44 -9.44
C ALA A 239 18.27 -43.68 -9.19
N ASP A 240 17.17 -43.81 -9.91
CA ASP A 240 16.15 -44.86 -9.72
C ASP A 240 15.62 -44.93 -8.26
N ASP A 241 15.68 -43.78 -7.55
CA ASP A 241 15.27 -43.60 -6.16
C ASP A 241 14.49 -42.32 -5.94
N VAL A 242 13.21 -42.44 -5.63
CA VAL A 242 12.28 -41.33 -5.38
C VAL A 242 12.69 -40.48 -4.16
N GLY A 243 13.48 -41.07 -3.25
CA GLY A 243 14.00 -40.36 -2.06
C GLY A 243 15.32 -39.63 -2.27
N ALA A 244 15.99 -39.87 -3.40
CA ALA A 244 17.31 -39.31 -3.66
C ALA A 244 17.25 -37.75 -3.78
N ARG A 245 18.15 -37.10 -3.08
CA ARG A 245 18.29 -35.63 -3.14
C ARG A 245 19.48 -35.25 -4.02
N PRO A 246 19.31 -34.27 -4.93
CA PRO A 246 20.42 -33.81 -5.74
C PRO A 246 21.50 -33.17 -4.85
N PRO A 247 22.79 -33.28 -5.27
CA PRO A 247 23.89 -32.68 -4.53
C PRO A 247 23.73 -31.15 -4.44
N ALA A 248 24.19 -30.57 -3.35
CA ALA A 248 24.18 -29.14 -3.20
C ALA A 248 25.20 -28.49 -4.14
N ILE A 249 24.78 -27.44 -4.84
CA ILE A 249 25.67 -26.60 -5.68
C ILE A 249 25.88 -25.26 -4.99
N GLU A 250 27.11 -25.01 -4.56
CA GLU A 250 27.47 -23.74 -3.90
C GLU A 250 28.31 -22.85 -4.80
N LEU A 251 27.89 -21.60 -4.94
CA LEU A 251 28.69 -20.54 -5.58
C LEU A 251 29.28 -19.66 -4.49
N SER A 252 30.51 -19.97 -4.07
CA SER A 252 31.20 -19.19 -3.05
C SER A 252 32.14 -18.13 -3.67
N ARG A 253 32.46 -17.08 -2.92
CA ARG A 253 33.43 -16.07 -3.39
C ARG A 253 34.85 -16.64 -3.56
N THR A 254 35.21 -17.61 -2.76
CA THR A 254 36.57 -18.17 -2.69
C THR A 254 36.71 -19.54 -3.34
N GLY A 255 35.61 -20.18 -3.77
CA GLY A 255 35.59 -21.53 -4.30
C GLY A 255 35.99 -22.62 -3.29
N LYS A 256 36.00 -22.29 -1.99
CA LYS A 256 36.31 -23.23 -0.90
C LYS A 256 35.01 -23.78 -0.29
N LYS A 257 35.04 -25.05 0.08
CA LYS A 257 33.89 -25.77 0.69
C LYS A 257 33.58 -25.19 2.08
N SER A 258 32.33 -24.98 2.39
CA SER A 258 31.89 -24.63 3.73
C SER A 258 31.98 -25.83 4.68
N GLU A 259 32.42 -25.63 5.92
CA GLU A 259 32.53 -26.74 6.88
C GLU A 259 31.14 -27.32 7.16
N GLY A 260 30.94 -28.62 6.84
CA GLY A 260 29.69 -29.35 7.12
C GLY A 260 28.91 -29.86 5.90
N ALA A 261 29.25 -29.51 4.66
CA ALA A 261 28.57 -30.04 3.48
C ALA A 261 29.14 -31.39 3.06
N VAL A 262 28.37 -32.47 3.23
CA VAL A 262 28.82 -33.84 3.01
C VAL A 262 28.96 -34.17 1.51
N GLU A 263 28.08 -33.63 0.64
CA GLU A 263 28.14 -33.76 -0.83
C GLU A 263 27.72 -32.44 -1.48
N ALA A 264 28.72 -31.60 -1.74
CA ALA A 264 28.47 -30.34 -2.42
C ALA A 264 29.54 -30.05 -3.48
N TYR A 265 29.08 -29.66 -4.67
CA TYR A 265 29.96 -29.07 -5.67
C TYR A 265 30.15 -27.58 -5.39
N VAL A 266 31.36 -27.15 -5.14
CA VAL A 266 31.69 -25.76 -4.82
C VAL A 266 32.46 -25.10 -5.94
N PHE A 267 31.87 -24.03 -6.50
CA PHE A 267 32.47 -23.28 -7.60
C PHE A 267 32.78 -21.85 -7.19
N SER A 268 33.76 -21.22 -7.85
CA SER A 268 34.02 -19.80 -7.66
C SER A 268 32.96 -18.97 -8.37
N ARG A 269 32.20 -18.17 -7.62
CA ARG A 269 31.19 -17.26 -8.19
C ARG A 269 31.84 -16.27 -9.16
N SER A 270 32.98 -15.72 -8.84
CA SER A 270 33.71 -14.77 -9.71
C SER A 270 34.21 -15.37 -11.01
N ALA A 271 34.45 -16.70 -11.05
CA ALA A 271 34.88 -17.39 -12.27
C ALA A 271 33.72 -17.65 -13.25
N ILE A 272 32.46 -17.70 -12.74
CA ILE A 272 31.26 -18.09 -13.50
C ILE A 272 30.38 -16.88 -13.81
N VAL A 273 30.09 -16.04 -12.81
CA VAL A 273 29.24 -14.88 -12.96
C VAL A 273 30.07 -13.65 -13.27
N PRO A 274 29.92 -13.03 -14.45
CA PRO A 274 30.69 -11.85 -14.81
C PRO A 274 30.36 -10.69 -13.85
N GLU A 275 31.43 -9.98 -13.43
CA GLU A 275 31.26 -8.74 -12.67
C GLU A 275 30.68 -7.67 -13.60
N ARG A 276 29.40 -7.42 -13.44
CA ARG A 276 28.76 -6.29 -14.11
C ARG A 276 28.81 -5.05 -13.23
N PRO A 277 28.98 -3.84 -13.82
CA PRO A 277 28.77 -2.62 -13.06
C PRO A 277 27.39 -2.71 -12.40
N ARG A 278 27.34 -2.44 -11.09
CA ARG A 278 26.18 -2.62 -10.24
C ARG A 278 24.95 -1.96 -10.88
N ALA A 279 24.17 -2.74 -11.60
CA ALA A 279 22.86 -2.30 -12.05
C ALA A 279 22.00 -2.08 -10.80
N ASN A 280 21.79 -0.82 -10.45
CA ASN A 280 21.14 -0.38 -9.21
C ASN A 280 19.63 -0.66 -9.18
N THR A 281 19.07 -1.31 -10.19
CA THR A 281 17.65 -1.60 -10.23
C THR A 281 17.32 -2.94 -9.54
N VAL A 282 16.28 -2.91 -8.72
CA VAL A 282 15.80 -4.09 -8.01
C VAL A 282 15.42 -5.22 -8.98
N LYS A 283 14.93 -4.89 -10.17
CA LYS A 283 14.61 -5.81 -11.27
C LYS A 283 15.82 -6.62 -11.73
N SER A 284 16.96 -5.97 -11.85
CA SER A 284 18.22 -6.58 -12.24
C SER A 284 18.74 -7.59 -11.19
N ARG A 285 18.61 -7.26 -9.91
CA ARG A 285 19.01 -8.16 -8.81
C ARG A 285 18.16 -9.43 -8.76
N THR A 286 16.83 -9.30 -8.96
CA THR A 286 15.93 -10.45 -9.00
C THR A 286 16.23 -11.35 -10.19
N ARG A 287 16.46 -10.78 -11.38
CA ARG A 287 16.87 -11.53 -12.58
C ARG A 287 18.18 -12.29 -12.35
N SER A 288 19.19 -11.63 -11.81
CA SER A 288 20.48 -12.29 -11.51
C SER A 288 20.32 -13.44 -10.51
N ALA A 289 19.50 -13.29 -9.47
CA ALA A 289 19.25 -14.35 -8.51
C ALA A 289 18.56 -15.57 -9.15
N ILE A 290 17.57 -15.35 -10.01
CA ILE A 290 16.89 -16.44 -10.74
C ILE A 290 17.87 -17.13 -11.72
N LEU A 291 18.74 -16.39 -12.38
CA LEU A 291 19.76 -16.97 -13.26
C LEU A 291 20.75 -17.83 -12.50
N GLU A 292 21.19 -17.41 -11.33
CA GLU A 292 22.05 -18.22 -10.46
C GLU A 292 21.36 -19.52 -10.01
N GLU A 293 20.07 -19.49 -9.68
CA GLU A 293 19.31 -20.70 -9.33
C GLU A 293 19.10 -21.64 -10.55
N LYS A 294 18.86 -21.09 -11.75
CA LYS A 294 18.82 -21.88 -12.98
C LYS A 294 20.17 -22.56 -13.24
N LEU A 295 21.26 -21.85 -13.06
CA LEU A 295 22.60 -22.40 -13.23
C LEU A 295 22.88 -23.54 -12.26
N LYS A 296 22.50 -23.39 -10.98
CA LYS A 296 22.64 -24.45 -9.98
C LYS A 296 21.84 -25.68 -10.35
N ALA A 297 20.58 -25.50 -10.78
CA ALA A 297 19.74 -26.62 -11.20
C ALA A 297 20.30 -27.34 -12.43
N ILE A 298 20.84 -26.61 -13.41
CA ILE A 298 21.51 -27.22 -14.56
C ILE A 298 22.77 -27.97 -14.11
N ALA A 299 23.54 -27.42 -13.19
CA ALA A 299 24.71 -28.12 -12.65
C ALA A 299 24.30 -29.43 -11.91
N GLN A 300 23.19 -29.44 -11.19
CA GLN A 300 22.62 -30.63 -10.57
C GLN A 300 22.24 -31.69 -11.61
N VAL A 301 21.58 -31.27 -12.70
CA VAL A 301 21.26 -32.18 -13.81
C VAL A 301 22.52 -32.72 -14.47
N LEU A 302 23.54 -31.91 -14.70
CA LEU A 302 24.85 -32.38 -15.24
C LEU A 302 25.51 -33.36 -14.29
N ALA A 303 25.36 -33.17 -12.98
CA ALA A 303 25.92 -34.11 -11.99
C ALA A 303 25.15 -35.44 -11.99
N SER A 304 23.81 -35.46 -12.19
CA SER A 304 23.06 -36.74 -12.26
C SER A 304 23.51 -37.65 -13.39
N PHE A 305 23.94 -37.06 -14.50
CA PHE A 305 24.51 -37.80 -15.63
C PHE A 305 26.04 -38.06 -15.52
N GLY A 306 26.66 -37.77 -14.38
CA GLY A 306 28.09 -37.93 -14.17
C GLY A 306 28.99 -36.98 -15.01
N LEU A 307 28.39 -36.04 -15.71
CA LEU A 307 29.11 -35.15 -16.64
C LEU A 307 30.00 -34.13 -15.93
N LEU A 308 29.67 -33.78 -14.69
CA LEU A 308 30.55 -32.91 -13.89
C LEU A 308 31.80 -33.63 -13.42
N ASP A 309 31.68 -34.90 -12.99
CA ASP A 309 32.81 -35.67 -12.47
C ASP A 309 33.76 -36.11 -13.57
N ALA A 310 33.25 -36.22 -14.78
CA ALA A 310 34.09 -36.62 -15.96
C ALA A 310 35.08 -35.54 -16.40
N VAL A 311 34.98 -34.28 -15.86
CA VAL A 311 35.86 -33.18 -16.30
C VAL A 311 36.54 -32.45 -15.15
N PRO A 312 37.81 -31.99 -15.32
CA PRO A 312 38.50 -31.23 -14.28
C PRO A 312 37.78 -29.94 -13.88
N LYS A 313 37.85 -29.53 -12.61
CA LYS A 313 37.16 -28.38 -12.01
C LYS A 313 37.24 -27.09 -12.86
N ARG A 314 38.40 -26.82 -13.43
CA ARG A 314 38.61 -25.65 -14.31
C ARG A 314 37.78 -25.70 -15.60
N LYS A 315 37.49 -26.90 -16.12
CA LYS A 315 36.60 -27.08 -17.28
C LYS A 315 35.14 -26.99 -16.87
N GLN A 316 34.81 -27.51 -15.68
CA GLN A 316 33.44 -27.37 -15.10
C GLN A 316 33.07 -25.90 -14.95
N GLU A 317 33.95 -25.06 -14.38
CA GLU A 317 33.75 -23.62 -14.24
C GLU A 317 33.58 -22.91 -15.61
N LYS A 318 34.36 -23.29 -16.62
CA LYS A 318 34.22 -22.76 -17.98
C LYS A 318 32.85 -23.15 -18.61
N LEU A 319 32.41 -24.40 -18.41
CA LEU A 319 31.13 -24.91 -18.89
C LEU A 319 29.99 -24.12 -18.24
N LEU A 320 30.02 -24.01 -16.92
CA LEU A 320 28.98 -23.28 -16.17
C LEU A 320 28.96 -21.79 -16.53
N LYS A 321 30.14 -21.20 -16.81
CA LYS A 321 30.19 -19.81 -17.30
C LYS A 321 29.51 -19.65 -18.66
N ALA A 322 29.82 -20.55 -19.59
CA ALA A 322 29.19 -20.52 -20.92
C ALA A 322 27.66 -20.70 -20.82
N ILE A 323 27.16 -21.61 -19.96
CA ILE A 323 25.74 -21.80 -19.69
C ILE A 323 25.14 -20.52 -19.10
N TYR A 324 25.82 -19.89 -18.14
CA TYR A 324 25.33 -18.63 -17.56
C TYR A 324 25.20 -17.52 -18.61
N GLU A 325 26.18 -17.38 -19.48
CA GLU A 325 26.20 -16.39 -20.58
C GLU A 325 25.03 -16.64 -21.58
N ILE A 326 24.76 -17.91 -21.91
CA ILE A 326 23.60 -18.28 -22.76
C ILE A 326 22.27 -17.92 -22.09
N LEU A 327 22.12 -18.24 -20.80
CA LEU A 327 20.88 -17.94 -20.06
C LEU A 327 20.63 -16.44 -19.86
N ASP A 328 21.71 -15.65 -19.83
CA ASP A 328 21.65 -14.20 -19.62
C ASP A 328 21.59 -13.42 -20.94
N ALA A 329 21.79 -14.08 -22.08
CA ALA A 329 21.64 -13.46 -23.38
C ALA A 329 20.25 -12.84 -23.53
N PRO A 330 20.13 -11.60 -24.05
CA PRO A 330 18.83 -11.00 -24.32
C PRO A 330 18.12 -11.88 -25.36
N GLY A 331 16.94 -12.39 -25.00
CA GLY A 331 16.02 -12.94 -26.00
C GLY A 331 15.60 -11.82 -26.94
N GLU A 332 15.57 -12.10 -28.22
CA GLU A 332 15.02 -11.20 -29.24
C GLU A 332 13.55 -10.86 -28.98
#